data_919d465a836577abb71eaa3a6df523a9
#
_entry.id   919d465a836577abb71eaa3a6df523a9
#
_cell.length_a   1.000
_cell.length_b   1.000
_cell.length_c   1.000
_cell.angle_alpha   90.00
_cell.angle_beta   90.00
_cell.angle_gamma   90.00
#
_symmetry.space_group_name_H-M   'P 1'
#
loop_
_entity.id
_entity.type
_entity.pdbx_description
1 polymer ?
#
loop_
_entity_poly.entity_id
_entity_poly.type
_entity_poly.pdbx_seq_one_letter_code
_entity_poly.pdbx_strand_id
1 'polypeptide(L)'
;MKLKVLGSSSSGNCYLIEANEKEKLILDAGVNFKNVQKELNFNFSGINGVLITHEHMDHLKYATNFALYGMDIYASAGTFEKQHLKGHRFHVVKALKQFEIGNFIILPFNVQHDAIEPLGFLIQYKPTGEKLLYATAVSYTHLTLPT
;
A
#
# COMPACT_ATOMS: atom_id res chain seq x y z
N MET A 1 -8.57 5.97 12.65
CA MET A 1 -7.70 6.16 11.46
C MET A 1 -8.37 7.10 10.48
N LYS A 2 -7.59 7.98 9.91
CA LYS A 2 -8.07 8.88 8.85
C LYS A 2 -7.54 8.40 7.50
N LEU A 3 -8.35 8.50 6.46
CA LEU A 3 -7.95 8.18 5.10
C LEU A 3 -7.88 9.46 4.29
N LYS A 4 -6.73 9.73 3.69
CA LYS A 4 -6.55 10.86 2.77
C LYS A 4 -6.31 10.32 1.37
N VAL A 5 -7.10 10.77 0.40
CA VAL A 5 -6.94 10.38 -0.99
C VAL A 5 -5.93 11.30 -1.66
N LEU A 6 -4.80 10.74 -2.10
CA LEU A 6 -3.77 11.48 -2.83
C LEU A 6 -3.96 11.35 -4.34
N GLY A 7 -4.70 10.35 -4.78
CA GLY A 7 -5.13 10.11 -6.15
C GLY A 7 -5.92 8.82 -6.23
N SER A 8 -6.95 8.77 -7.10
CA SER A 8 -7.84 7.61 -7.21
C SER A 8 -8.42 7.46 -8.62
N SER A 9 -7.56 7.46 -9.62
CA SER A 9 -7.99 7.35 -11.01
C SER A 9 -7.06 6.44 -11.81
N SER A 10 -7.38 6.23 -13.07
CA SER A 10 -6.50 5.49 -13.98
C SER A 10 -5.17 6.21 -14.23
N SER A 11 -5.07 7.49 -13.89
CA SER A 11 -3.82 8.23 -13.98
C SER A 11 -2.93 8.07 -12.74
N GLY A 12 -3.45 7.46 -11.67
CA GLY A 12 -2.66 7.17 -10.48
C GLY A 12 -3.48 6.98 -9.24
N ASN A 13 -3.08 6.00 -8.42
CA ASN A 13 -3.73 5.66 -7.15
C ASN A 13 -2.72 5.76 -6.02
N CYS A 14 -3.07 6.48 -4.97
CA CYS A 14 -2.25 6.61 -3.78
C CYS A 14 -3.12 7.14 -2.64
N TYR A 15 -3.05 6.48 -1.50
CA TYR A 15 -3.84 6.85 -0.32
C TYR A 15 -2.94 6.90 0.91
N LEU A 16 -3.25 7.81 1.82
CA LEU A 16 -2.58 7.89 3.10
C LEU A 16 -3.54 7.45 4.20
N ILE A 17 -3.12 6.47 5.00
CA ILE A 17 -3.80 6.12 6.25
C ILE A 17 -3.03 6.77 7.38
N GLU A 18 -3.73 7.52 8.22
CA GLU A 18 -3.12 8.19 9.36
C GLU A 18 -3.83 7.78 10.65
N ALA A 19 -3.11 7.08 11.52
CA ALA A 19 -3.58 6.79 12.88
C ALA A 19 -3.24 7.95 13.81
N ASN A 20 -2.05 8.50 13.66
CA ASN A 20 -1.57 9.72 14.33
C ASN A 20 -0.35 10.24 13.55
N GLU A 21 0.27 11.32 14.02
CA GLU A 21 1.39 11.94 13.31
C GLU A 21 2.62 11.04 13.12
N LYS A 22 2.77 10.02 13.96
CA LYS A 22 3.92 9.12 13.94
C LYS A 22 3.63 7.75 13.35
N GLU A 23 2.36 7.46 13.05
CA GLU A 23 1.94 6.14 12.58
C GLU A 23 1.03 6.26 11.37
N LYS A 24 1.63 6.12 10.21
CA LYS A 24 0.97 6.30 8.91
C LYS A 24 1.42 5.21 7.95
N LEU A 25 0.55 4.89 6.99
CA LEU A 25 0.86 3.99 5.88
C LEU A 25 0.44 4.65 4.58
N ILE A 26 1.18 4.36 3.51
CA ILE A 26 0.80 4.71 2.15
C ILE A 26 0.25 3.44 1.48
N LEU A 27 -0.84 3.58 0.75
CA LEU A 27 -1.45 2.50 -0.03
C LEU A 27 -1.35 2.84 -1.50
N ASP A 28 -0.56 2.06 -2.23
CA ASP A 28 -0.18 2.24 -3.63
C ASP A 28 0.60 3.51 -3.90
N ALA A 29 1.41 3.49 -4.94
CA ALA A 29 2.37 4.54 -5.25
C ALA A 29 2.29 4.92 -6.74
N GLY A 30 1.08 5.13 -7.25
CA GLY A 30 0.85 5.46 -8.65
C GLY A 30 0.74 6.94 -8.96
N VAL A 31 0.69 7.80 -7.95
CA VAL A 31 0.58 9.25 -8.14
C VAL A 31 1.97 9.87 -8.25
N ASN A 32 2.13 10.84 -9.13
CA ASN A 32 3.39 11.55 -9.32
C ASN A 32 3.98 11.94 -7.96
N PHE A 33 5.23 11.57 -7.73
CA PHE A 33 5.87 11.73 -6.42
C PHE A 33 5.93 13.20 -5.98
N LYS A 34 6.14 14.14 -6.91
CA LYS A 34 6.15 15.57 -6.60
C LYS A 34 4.79 16.04 -6.07
N ASN A 35 3.71 15.49 -6.61
CA ASN A 35 2.37 15.81 -6.14
C ASN A 35 2.13 15.26 -4.73
N VAL A 36 2.62 14.05 -4.46
CA VAL A 36 2.55 13.46 -3.12
C VAL A 36 3.35 14.32 -2.13
N GLN A 37 4.55 14.74 -2.52
CA GLN A 37 5.36 15.62 -1.68
C GLN A 37 4.62 16.91 -1.30
N LYS A 38 3.97 17.53 -2.27
CA LYS A 38 3.18 18.76 -2.03
C LYS A 38 2.01 18.51 -1.09
N GLU A 39 1.26 17.43 -1.31
CA GLU A 39 0.10 17.08 -0.48
C GLU A 39 0.50 16.77 0.97
N LEU A 40 1.71 16.28 1.17
CA LEU A 40 2.25 15.96 2.50
C LEU A 40 3.08 17.11 3.08
N ASN A 41 3.08 18.28 2.44
CA ASN A 41 3.88 19.45 2.84
C ASN A 41 5.36 19.08 2.99
N PHE A 42 5.86 18.22 2.09
CA PHE A 42 7.25 17.71 2.08
C PHE A 42 7.67 17.03 3.37
N ASN A 43 6.70 16.55 4.16
CA ASN A 43 6.94 15.86 5.41
C ASN A 43 6.52 14.39 5.30
N PHE A 44 7.50 13.48 5.22
CA PHE A 44 7.28 12.04 5.19
C PHE A 44 7.48 11.38 6.55
N SER A 45 7.69 12.16 7.60
CA SER A 45 7.90 11.58 8.93
C SER A 45 6.66 10.85 9.41
N GLY A 46 6.88 9.74 10.11
CA GLY A 46 5.79 8.91 10.62
C GLY A 46 5.18 7.97 9.61
N ILE A 47 5.60 7.98 8.34
CA ILE A 47 5.16 7.00 7.35
C ILE A 47 5.99 5.74 7.56
N ASN A 48 5.34 4.68 8.05
CA ASN A 48 6.01 3.45 8.46
C ASN A 48 6.20 2.46 7.31
N GLY A 49 5.43 2.59 6.24
CA GLY A 49 5.56 1.71 5.09
C GLY A 49 4.61 2.07 3.96
N VAL A 50 4.88 1.46 2.81
CA VAL A 50 4.07 1.59 1.59
C VAL A 50 3.62 0.20 1.19
N LEU A 51 2.31 0.00 1.06
CA LEU A 51 1.72 -1.27 0.61
C LEU A 51 1.33 -1.15 -0.85
N ILE A 52 1.79 -2.07 -1.68
CA ILE A 52 1.48 -2.08 -3.12
C ILE A 52 0.60 -3.29 -3.43
N THR A 53 -0.52 -3.05 -4.12
CA THR A 53 -1.47 -4.11 -4.45
C THR A 53 -1.03 -4.94 -5.64
N HIS A 54 -0.49 -4.33 -6.68
CA HIS A 54 -0.07 -5.02 -7.89
C HIS A 54 0.84 -4.14 -8.75
N GLU A 55 1.38 -4.71 -9.83
CA GLU A 55 2.45 -4.09 -10.63
C GLU A 55 2.00 -3.09 -11.68
N HIS A 56 0.71 -2.81 -11.87
CA HIS A 56 0.27 -1.83 -12.86
C HIS A 56 0.80 -0.43 -12.50
N MET A 57 1.16 0.35 -13.50
CA MET A 57 1.85 1.63 -13.29
C MET A 57 1.04 2.63 -12.48
N ASP A 58 -0.29 2.64 -12.63
CA ASP A 58 -1.16 3.52 -11.85
C ASP A 58 -1.24 3.14 -10.35
N HIS A 59 -0.53 2.08 -9.95
CA HIS A 59 -0.41 1.63 -8.55
C HIS A 59 1.02 1.53 -8.06
N LEU A 60 2.02 1.44 -8.95
CA LEU A 60 3.39 1.13 -8.54
C LEU A 60 4.44 2.11 -9.10
N LYS A 61 4.10 2.91 -10.08
CA LYS A 61 5.06 3.70 -10.86
C LYS A 61 6.10 4.44 -10.02
N TYR A 62 5.71 4.97 -8.88
CA TYR A 62 6.58 5.79 -8.04
C TYR A 62 7.09 5.10 -6.77
N ALA A 63 6.95 3.78 -6.68
CA ALA A 63 7.42 3.02 -5.51
C ALA A 63 8.90 3.25 -5.22
N THR A 64 9.74 3.28 -6.26
CA THR A 64 11.18 3.53 -6.11
C THR A 64 11.47 4.89 -5.49
N ASN A 65 10.66 5.90 -5.81
CA ASN A 65 10.82 7.24 -5.22
C ASN A 65 10.62 7.19 -3.70
N PHE A 66 9.62 6.45 -3.23
CA PHE A 66 9.41 6.28 -1.79
C PHE A 66 10.58 5.54 -1.14
N ALA A 67 11.09 4.49 -1.80
CA ALA A 67 12.22 3.74 -1.28
C ALA A 67 13.49 4.62 -1.18
N LEU A 68 13.74 5.48 -2.17
CA LEU A 68 14.87 6.40 -2.15
C LEU A 68 14.76 7.43 -1.03
N TYR A 69 13.55 7.72 -0.57
CA TYR A 69 13.31 8.61 0.57
C TYR A 69 13.32 7.86 1.91
N GLY A 70 13.73 6.59 1.91
CA GLY A 70 13.92 5.82 3.12
C GLY A 70 12.69 5.05 3.62
N MET A 71 11.65 4.92 2.80
CA MET A 71 10.46 4.17 3.18
C MET A 71 10.55 2.72 2.70
N ASP A 72 10.02 1.80 3.50
CA ASP A 72 9.97 0.39 3.15
C ASP A 72 8.72 0.10 2.31
N ILE A 73 8.88 -0.73 1.29
CA ILE A 73 7.84 -1.08 0.34
C ILE A 73 7.48 -2.55 0.51
N TYR A 74 6.19 -2.84 0.59
CA TYR A 74 5.69 -4.20 0.81
C TYR A 74 4.77 -4.58 -0.33
N ALA A 75 5.08 -5.69 -1.00
CA ALA A 75 4.28 -6.22 -2.10
C ALA A 75 4.53 -7.71 -2.28
N SER A 76 3.76 -8.36 -3.15
CA SER A 76 3.98 -9.76 -3.48
C SER A 76 5.27 -9.95 -4.28
N ALA A 77 5.81 -11.17 -4.27
CA ALA A 77 6.98 -11.52 -5.06
C ALA A 77 6.72 -11.28 -6.56
N GLY A 78 5.55 -11.66 -7.05
CA GLY A 78 5.20 -11.47 -8.46
C GLY A 78 5.16 -10.00 -8.86
N THR A 79 4.68 -9.13 -7.99
CA THR A 79 4.66 -7.70 -8.24
C THR A 79 6.08 -7.14 -8.40
N PHE A 80 6.98 -7.46 -7.48
CA PHE A 80 8.37 -7.00 -7.56
C PHE A 80 9.13 -7.59 -8.75
N GLU A 81 8.94 -8.87 -9.03
CA GLU A 81 9.61 -9.54 -10.14
C GLU A 81 9.21 -8.95 -11.47
N LYS A 82 7.94 -8.66 -11.67
CA LYS A 82 7.42 -8.09 -12.93
C LYS A 82 8.09 -6.75 -13.26
N GLN A 83 8.36 -5.94 -12.26
CA GLN A 83 8.97 -4.62 -12.43
C GLN A 83 10.46 -4.58 -12.10
N HIS A 84 11.07 -5.74 -11.87
CA HIS A 84 12.50 -5.87 -11.56
C HIS A 84 12.95 -4.99 -10.37
N LEU A 85 12.10 -4.92 -9.33
CA LEU A 85 12.41 -4.15 -8.14
C LEU A 85 13.11 -5.02 -7.11
N LYS A 86 14.33 -4.61 -6.74
CA LYS A 86 15.18 -5.31 -5.77
C LYS A 86 15.83 -4.32 -4.82
N GLY A 87 16.11 -4.76 -3.60
CA GLY A 87 16.82 -3.95 -2.63
C GLY A 87 16.30 -4.20 -1.22
N HIS A 88 17.04 -3.74 -0.22
CA HIS A 88 16.71 -3.99 1.19
C HIS A 88 15.41 -3.31 1.64
N ARG A 89 14.93 -2.33 0.88
CA ARG A 89 13.66 -1.64 1.19
C ARG A 89 12.43 -2.33 0.60
N PHE A 90 12.62 -3.34 -0.26
CA PHE A 90 11.51 -4.05 -0.91
C PHE A 90 11.29 -5.37 -0.19
N HIS A 91 10.17 -5.46 0.55
CA HIS A 91 9.83 -6.61 1.37
C HIS A 91 8.71 -7.43 0.75
N VAL A 92 8.98 -8.70 0.49
CA VAL A 92 7.99 -9.62 -0.07
C VAL A 92 7.01 -10.03 1.02
N VAL A 93 5.71 -9.91 0.71
CA VAL A 93 4.64 -10.38 1.58
C VAL A 93 3.78 -11.40 0.83
N LYS A 94 3.06 -12.25 1.56
CA LYS A 94 2.31 -13.37 0.99
C LYS A 94 0.85 -13.32 1.44
N ALA A 95 -0.04 -13.74 0.54
CA ALA A 95 -1.46 -13.87 0.86
C ALA A 95 -1.67 -14.75 2.09
N LEU A 96 -2.57 -14.34 2.95
CA LEU A 96 -2.97 -15.02 4.18
C LEU A 96 -1.86 -15.16 5.22
N LYS A 97 -0.74 -14.51 5.02
CA LYS A 97 0.34 -14.48 5.99
C LYS A 97 0.44 -13.08 6.60
N GLN A 98 -0.07 -12.97 7.82
CA GLN A 98 -0.13 -11.72 8.56
C GLN A 98 1.26 -11.21 8.91
N PHE A 99 1.44 -9.89 8.86
CA PHE A 99 2.66 -9.24 9.29
C PHE A 99 2.34 -7.92 9.97
N GLU A 100 3.32 -7.33 10.63
CA GLU A 100 3.14 -6.08 11.36
C GLU A 100 4.09 -5.00 10.84
N ILE A 101 3.57 -3.77 10.81
CA ILE A 101 4.36 -2.56 10.59
C ILE A 101 4.00 -1.63 11.76
N GLY A 102 4.93 -1.48 12.73
CA GLY A 102 4.63 -0.74 13.94
C GLY A 102 3.39 -1.29 14.65
N ASN A 103 2.40 -0.46 14.90
CA ASN A 103 1.14 -0.87 15.52
C ASN A 103 0.07 -1.31 14.51
N PHE A 104 0.41 -1.40 13.22
CA PHE A 104 -0.50 -1.91 12.21
C PHE A 104 -0.30 -3.41 12.02
N ILE A 105 -1.39 -4.15 12.05
CA ILE A 105 -1.42 -5.57 11.67
C ILE A 105 -2.01 -5.64 10.28
N ILE A 106 -1.31 -6.33 9.38
CA ILE A 106 -1.69 -6.38 7.97
C ILE A 106 -1.88 -7.81 7.53
N LEU A 107 -3.04 -8.12 6.99
CA LEU A 107 -3.35 -9.42 6.42
C LEU A 107 -3.54 -9.26 4.91
N PRO A 108 -2.56 -9.68 4.11
CA PRO A 108 -2.74 -9.71 2.65
C PRO A 108 -3.69 -10.83 2.26
N PHE A 109 -4.44 -10.64 1.18
CA PHE A 109 -5.29 -11.68 0.63
C PHE A 109 -5.30 -11.59 -0.90
N ASN A 110 -5.56 -12.72 -1.54
CA ASN A 110 -5.61 -12.78 -3.01
C ASN A 110 -6.85 -12.06 -3.52
N VAL A 111 -6.68 -11.32 -4.62
CA VAL A 111 -7.79 -10.69 -5.32
C VAL A 111 -7.75 -11.13 -6.79
N GLN A 112 -8.90 -11.07 -7.48
CA GLN A 112 -8.95 -11.31 -8.92
C GLN A 112 -8.67 -10.01 -9.64
N HIS A 113 -7.56 -9.98 -10.37
CA HIS A 113 -7.15 -8.83 -11.15
C HIS A 113 -6.20 -9.29 -12.25
N ASP A 114 -6.11 -8.54 -13.34
CA ASP A 114 -5.20 -8.83 -14.44
C ASP A 114 -3.78 -8.42 -14.06
N ALA A 115 -3.15 -9.20 -13.21
CA ALA A 115 -1.82 -8.97 -12.68
C ALA A 115 -1.19 -10.31 -12.28
N ILE A 116 0.12 -10.30 -12.01
CA ILE A 116 0.86 -11.55 -11.71
C ILE A 116 0.45 -12.13 -10.36
N GLU A 117 0.48 -11.32 -9.32
CA GLU A 117 0.15 -11.79 -7.96
C GLU A 117 -0.49 -10.63 -7.18
N PRO A 118 -1.73 -10.25 -7.57
CA PRO A 118 -2.36 -9.09 -6.95
C PRO A 118 -2.85 -9.39 -5.55
N LEU A 119 -2.69 -8.41 -4.66
CA LEU A 119 -3.09 -8.50 -3.27
C LEU A 119 -4.05 -7.39 -2.88
N GLY A 120 -4.99 -7.71 -2.00
CA GLY A 120 -5.67 -6.74 -1.17
C GLY A 120 -5.10 -6.80 0.24
N PHE A 121 -5.41 -5.83 1.07
CA PHE A 121 -4.90 -5.75 2.43
C PHE A 121 -6.02 -5.45 3.42
N LEU A 122 -6.10 -6.26 4.48
CA LEU A 122 -6.90 -5.94 5.65
C LEU A 122 -5.95 -5.36 6.68
N ILE A 123 -6.19 -4.12 7.10
CA ILE A 123 -5.29 -3.36 7.96
C ILE A 123 -6.01 -3.07 9.27
N GLN A 124 -5.38 -3.46 10.38
CA GLN A 124 -5.91 -3.19 11.72
C GLN A 124 -4.91 -2.34 12.50
N TYR A 125 -5.39 -1.28 13.13
CA TYR A 125 -4.59 -0.50 14.05
C TYR A 125 -4.81 -1.05 15.47
N LYS A 126 -3.79 -1.66 16.06
CA LYS A 126 -3.90 -2.39 17.33
C LYS A 126 -4.47 -1.54 18.48
N PRO A 127 -4.00 -0.30 18.71
CA PRO A 127 -4.46 0.44 19.88
C PRO A 127 -5.97 0.70 19.94
N THR A 128 -6.64 0.83 18.80
CA THR A 128 -8.08 1.10 18.76
C THR A 128 -8.91 -0.06 18.25
N GLY A 129 -8.26 -1.03 17.57
CA GLY A 129 -8.96 -2.13 16.90
C GLY A 129 -9.63 -1.73 15.60
N GLU A 130 -9.50 -0.48 15.17
CA GLU A 130 -10.06 -0.03 13.90
C GLU A 130 -9.47 -0.82 12.73
N LYS A 131 -10.30 -1.12 11.74
CA LYS A 131 -9.92 -1.92 10.57
C LYS A 131 -10.25 -1.18 9.29
N LEU A 132 -9.40 -1.36 8.28
CA LEU A 132 -9.62 -0.86 6.94
C LEU A 132 -9.35 -1.98 5.95
N LEU A 133 -10.25 -2.13 4.98
CA LEU A 133 -10.04 -3.04 3.87
C LEU A 133 -9.63 -2.24 2.63
N TYR A 134 -8.49 -2.60 2.04
CA TYR A 134 -8.02 -1.99 0.81
C TYR A 134 -7.89 -3.04 -0.29
N ALA A 135 -8.69 -2.91 -1.33
CA ALA A 135 -8.63 -3.79 -2.49
C ALA A 135 -8.95 -2.98 -3.75
N THR A 136 -8.15 -3.20 -4.79
CA THR A 136 -8.29 -2.49 -6.06
C THR A 136 -8.79 -3.39 -7.17
N ALA A 137 -9.41 -4.51 -6.82
CA ALA A 137 -9.93 -5.46 -7.80
C ALA A 137 -11.18 -4.91 -8.47
N VAL A 138 -11.01 -4.37 -9.65
CA VAL A 138 -12.09 -3.76 -10.43
C VAL A 138 -13.19 -4.75 -10.80
N SER A 139 -12.88 -6.05 -10.82
CA SER A 139 -13.82 -7.10 -11.20
C SER A 139 -14.71 -7.60 -10.06
N TYR A 140 -14.53 -7.13 -8.84
CA TYR A 140 -15.33 -7.56 -7.71
C TYR A 140 -16.61 -6.78 -7.59
N THR A 141 -17.72 -7.49 -7.61
CA THR A 141 -19.02 -6.93 -7.25
C THR A 141 -19.32 -7.17 -5.78
N HIS A 142 -18.66 -8.14 -5.17
CA HIS A 142 -18.81 -8.46 -3.76
C HIS A 142 -17.48 -8.84 -3.16
N LEU A 143 -17.19 -8.33 -1.99
CA LEU A 143 -16.10 -8.79 -1.18
C LEU A 143 -16.68 -9.22 0.17
N THR A 144 -16.68 -10.53 0.43
CA THR A 144 -17.06 -11.04 1.72
C THR A 144 -15.82 -11.19 2.58
N LEU A 145 -15.76 -10.42 3.65
CA LEU A 145 -14.67 -10.52 4.59
C LEU A 145 -14.94 -11.60 5.62
N PRO A 146 -13.97 -12.46 5.91
CA PRO A 146 -14.05 -13.29 7.09
C PRO A 146 -14.06 -12.38 8.32
N THR A 147 -15.07 -12.51 9.12
CA THR A 147 -15.17 -11.78 10.37
C THR A 147 -14.35 -12.46 11.46
#